data_87d67802a1b31e7ec1554ba1f1595478
#
_entry.id   87d67802a1b31e7ec1554ba1f1595478
#
_cell.length_a   1.000
_cell.length_b   1.000
_cell.length_c   1.000
_cell.angle_alpha   90.00
_cell.angle_beta   90.00
_cell.angle_gamma   90.00
#
_symmetry.space_group_name_H-M   'P 1'
#
loop_
_entity.id
_entity.type
_entity.pdbx_description
1 polymer ?
#
loop_
_entity_poly.entity_id
_entity_poly.type
_entity_poly.pdbx_seq_one_letter_code
_entity_poly.pdbx_strand_id
1 'polypeptide(L)'
;PALILVGVILLFSKGIDLQPGDSAPDFALTDESGVEHRLSDYLGKPVVVYFYPKDDTPGCTKEACAFRDDNPLFEELGVRVFGISYDSPKSHRRFKSKYDIPFTLLSDSDKTVAKSYGAAGLIFPKRVTFIIDEEGKISKVYEKVSVTTHSREILDFLGTRTELLD
;
A
#
# COMPACT_ATOMS: atom_id res chain seq x y z
N PRO A 1 -7.57 -39.43 36.88
CA PRO A 1 -7.89 -38.05 36.56
C PRO A 1 -7.09 -37.63 35.34
N ALA A 2 -7.84 -37.39 34.23
CA ALA A 2 -7.25 -36.98 32.98
C ALA A 2 -6.95 -35.48 33.06
N LEU A 3 -5.69 -35.11 32.90
CA LEU A 3 -5.28 -33.72 32.64
C LEU A 3 -5.72 -33.34 31.25
N ILE A 4 -6.73 -32.51 31.15
CA ILE A 4 -7.09 -31.82 29.90
C ILE A 4 -6.07 -30.69 29.72
N LEU A 5 -5.12 -30.90 28.81
CA LEU A 5 -4.20 -29.85 28.34
C LEU A 5 -5.00 -28.92 27.44
N VAL A 6 -5.49 -27.82 27.98
CA VAL A 6 -6.07 -26.74 27.21
C VAL A 6 -4.93 -26.05 26.46
N GLY A 7 -4.73 -26.45 25.22
CA GLY A 7 -3.82 -25.77 24.33
C GLY A 7 -4.36 -24.37 24.03
N VAL A 8 -3.79 -23.36 24.66
CA VAL A 8 -3.98 -21.97 24.27
C VAL A 8 -3.32 -21.82 22.91
N ILE A 9 -4.11 -21.87 21.85
CA ILE A 9 -3.67 -21.44 20.53
C ILE A 9 -3.53 -19.93 20.60
N LEU A 10 -2.32 -19.46 20.91
CA LEU A 10 -1.93 -18.08 20.69
C LEU A 10 -1.99 -17.83 19.18
N LEU A 11 -3.09 -17.24 18.74
CA LEU A 11 -3.19 -16.64 17.41
C LEU A 11 -2.21 -15.45 17.39
N PHE A 12 -0.95 -15.74 17.15
CA PHE A 12 0.01 -14.72 16.79
C PHE A 12 -0.52 -14.12 15.49
N SER A 13 -0.97 -12.88 15.56
CA SER A 13 -1.14 -12.06 14.36
C SER A 13 0.23 -12.04 13.69
N LYS A 14 0.34 -12.82 12.62
CA LYS A 14 1.59 -12.91 11.85
C LYS A 14 1.91 -11.49 11.37
N GLY A 15 3.05 -10.98 11.76
CA GLY A 15 3.55 -9.69 11.30
C GLY A 15 3.79 -9.69 9.78
N ILE A 16 4.30 -8.60 9.25
CA ILE A 16 4.69 -8.53 7.84
C ILE A 16 6.00 -9.29 7.69
N ASP A 17 5.95 -10.38 6.91
CA ASP A 17 7.13 -11.21 6.67
C ASP A 17 8.01 -10.66 5.52
N LEU A 18 7.44 -9.83 4.63
CA LEU A 18 8.16 -9.24 3.51
C LEU A 18 9.18 -8.21 3.98
N GLN A 19 10.40 -8.32 3.49
CA GLN A 19 11.54 -7.49 3.87
C GLN A 19 12.22 -6.89 2.64
N PRO A 20 13.03 -5.83 2.82
CA PRO A 20 13.88 -5.31 1.76
C PRO A 20 14.72 -6.42 1.11
N GLY A 21 14.71 -6.47 -0.22
CA GLY A 21 15.37 -7.51 -1.02
C GLY A 21 14.45 -8.63 -1.48
N ASP A 22 13.31 -8.85 -0.84
CA ASP A 22 12.33 -9.83 -1.28
C ASP A 22 11.64 -9.37 -2.58
N SER A 23 11.23 -10.33 -3.40
CA SER A 23 10.37 -10.02 -4.54
C SER A 23 9.00 -9.58 -4.06
N ALA A 24 8.52 -8.44 -4.55
CA ALA A 24 7.16 -7.99 -4.28
C ALA A 24 6.17 -8.96 -4.96
N PRO A 25 5.15 -9.46 -4.23
CA PRO A 25 4.11 -10.28 -4.85
C PRO A 25 3.43 -9.50 -5.98
N ASP A 26 3.33 -10.11 -7.17
CA ASP A 26 2.58 -9.51 -8.28
C ASP A 26 1.10 -9.48 -7.93
N PHE A 27 0.38 -8.55 -8.51
CA PHE A 27 -1.07 -8.45 -8.34
C PHE A 27 -1.73 -7.99 -9.65
N ALA A 28 -3.02 -8.25 -9.74
CA ALA A 28 -3.91 -7.72 -10.76
C ALA A 28 -5.17 -7.23 -10.07
N LEU A 29 -5.35 -5.93 -9.96
CA LEU A 29 -6.48 -5.31 -9.27
C LEU A 29 -7.14 -4.25 -10.15
N THR A 30 -8.44 -4.08 -9.95
CA THR A 30 -9.26 -3.12 -10.69
C THR A 30 -9.27 -1.77 -9.99
N ASP A 31 -9.12 -0.70 -10.76
CA ASP A 31 -9.22 0.67 -10.28
C ASP A 31 -10.67 1.19 -10.22
N GLU A 32 -10.81 2.46 -9.86
CA GLU A 32 -12.09 3.16 -9.75
C GLU A 32 -12.85 3.28 -11.07
N SER A 33 -12.18 3.10 -12.20
CA SER A 33 -12.77 3.16 -13.55
C SER A 33 -13.07 1.79 -14.15
N GLY A 34 -12.73 0.72 -13.42
CA GLY A 34 -12.90 -0.67 -13.88
C GLY A 34 -11.72 -1.17 -14.73
N VAL A 35 -10.61 -0.46 -14.75
CA VAL A 35 -9.37 -0.86 -15.45
C VAL A 35 -8.52 -1.73 -14.53
N GLU A 36 -8.05 -2.87 -15.05
CA GLU A 36 -7.14 -3.75 -14.32
C GLU A 36 -5.70 -3.22 -14.42
N HIS A 37 -5.02 -3.20 -13.27
CA HIS A 37 -3.61 -2.86 -13.14
C HIS A 37 -2.84 -4.05 -12.59
N ARG A 38 -1.73 -4.40 -13.24
CA ARG A 38 -0.78 -5.41 -12.78
C ARG A 38 0.51 -4.73 -12.32
N LEU A 39 1.04 -5.14 -11.19
CA LEU A 39 2.31 -4.59 -10.71
C LEU A 39 3.41 -4.76 -11.74
N SER A 40 3.50 -5.94 -12.36
CA SER A 40 4.51 -6.26 -13.37
C SER A 40 4.52 -5.33 -14.59
N ASP A 41 3.40 -4.67 -14.90
CA ASP A 41 3.32 -3.70 -16.00
C ASP A 41 4.00 -2.35 -15.67
N TYR A 42 4.31 -2.11 -14.40
CA TYR A 42 4.89 -0.84 -13.93
C TYR A 42 6.37 -0.97 -13.55
N LEU A 43 6.98 -2.12 -13.75
CA LEU A 43 8.41 -2.32 -13.47
C LEU A 43 9.28 -1.48 -14.41
N GLY A 44 10.49 -1.17 -13.96
CA GLY A 44 11.40 -0.24 -14.60
C GLY A 44 11.41 1.15 -13.97
N LYS A 45 10.45 1.41 -13.07
CA LYS A 45 10.37 2.59 -12.19
C LYS A 45 9.91 2.20 -10.81
N PRO A 46 10.21 2.99 -9.77
CA PRO A 46 9.74 2.69 -8.43
C PRO A 46 8.21 2.76 -8.32
N VAL A 47 7.65 1.89 -7.49
CA VAL A 47 6.21 1.86 -7.19
C VAL A 47 6.03 1.95 -5.67
N VAL A 48 5.14 2.83 -5.25
CA VAL A 48 4.65 2.91 -3.87
C VAL A 48 3.30 2.22 -3.80
N VAL A 49 3.20 1.20 -2.96
CA VAL A 49 1.95 0.48 -2.67
C VAL A 49 1.61 0.72 -1.21
N TYR A 50 0.55 1.46 -0.93
CA TYR A 50 0.10 1.66 0.43
C TYR A 50 -1.28 1.03 0.66
N PHE A 51 -1.37 0.17 1.68
CA PHE A 51 -2.63 -0.38 2.16
C PHE A 51 -3.21 0.56 3.21
N TYR A 52 -4.52 0.79 3.14
CA TYR A 52 -5.22 1.64 4.09
C TYR A 52 -6.59 1.04 4.45
N PRO A 53 -7.10 1.31 5.67
CA PRO A 53 -8.30 0.66 6.17
C PRO A 53 -9.55 0.87 5.34
N LYS A 54 -9.92 2.14 5.04
CA LYS A 54 -11.21 2.43 4.40
C LYS A 54 -11.27 3.84 3.81
N ASP A 55 -11.89 3.94 2.64
CA ASP A 55 -12.20 5.20 1.98
C ASP A 55 -12.96 6.17 2.90
N ASP A 56 -12.67 7.46 2.75
CA ASP A 56 -13.38 8.57 3.39
C ASP A 56 -13.46 8.47 4.92
N THR A 57 -12.51 7.83 5.56
CA THR A 57 -12.29 7.89 7.00
C THR A 57 -11.25 8.94 7.35
N PRO A 58 -11.24 9.53 8.57
CA PRO A 58 -10.40 10.68 8.89
C PRO A 58 -8.90 10.45 8.63
N GLY A 59 -8.33 9.36 9.10
CA GLY A 59 -6.92 9.03 8.91
C GLY A 59 -6.56 8.72 7.46
N CYS A 60 -7.39 7.94 6.77
CA CYS A 60 -7.16 7.59 5.37
C CYS A 60 -7.32 8.79 4.44
N THR A 61 -8.23 9.71 4.76
CA THR A 61 -8.39 10.97 4.04
C THR A 61 -7.16 11.86 4.19
N LYS A 62 -6.62 11.99 5.40
CA LYS A 62 -5.39 12.76 5.65
C LYS A 62 -4.20 12.18 4.89
N GLU A 63 -4.05 10.87 4.90
CA GLU A 63 -2.98 10.18 4.17
C GLU A 63 -3.11 10.38 2.65
N ALA A 64 -4.30 10.16 2.10
CA ALA A 64 -4.56 10.35 0.67
C ALA A 64 -4.35 11.80 0.23
N CYS A 65 -4.77 12.78 1.04
CA CYS A 65 -4.56 14.20 0.76
C CYS A 65 -3.07 14.59 0.82
N ALA A 66 -2.29 14.00 1.73
CA ALA A 66 -0.85 14.22 1.78
C ALA A 66 -0.17 13.69 0.51
N PHE A 67 -0.51 12.48 0.06
CA PHE A 67 -0.04 11.93 -1.21
C PHE A 67 -0.50 12.78 -2.41
N ARG A 68 -1.74 13.28 -2.40
CA ARG A 68 -2.27 14.18 -3.44
C ARG A 68 -1.42 15.44 -3.55
N ASP A 69 -1.17 16.10 -2.42
CA ASP A 69 -0.45 17.38 -2.39
C ASP A 69 1.01 17.20 -2.84
N ASP A 70 1.60 16.04 -2.57
CA ASP A 70 2.96 15.69 -2.97
C ASP A 70 3.03 14.93 -4.32
N ASN A 71 1.91 14.64 -4.96
CA ASN A 71 1.86 13.86 -6.20
C ASN A 71 2.74 14.41 -7.33
N PRO A 72 2.84 15.73 -7.56
CA PRO A 72 3.76 16.26 -8.57
C PRO A 72 5.22 15.85 -8.34
N LEU A 73 5.66 15.72 -7.10
CA LEU A 73 7.02 15.29 -6.77
C LEU A 73 7.23 13.79 -7.03
N PHE A 74 6.22 12.96 -6.75
CA PHE A 74 6.26 11.56 -7.14
C PHE A 74 6.32 11.38 -8.67
N GLU A 75 5.54 12.14 -9.41
CA GLU A 75 5.56 12.12 -10.87
C GLU A 75 6.90 12.58 -11.43
N GLU A 76 7.51 13.62 -10.87
CA GLU A 76 8.84 14.10 -11.25
C GLU A 76 9.91 13.02 -11.09
N LEU A 77 9.83 12.23 -10.01
CA LEU A 77 10.70 11.08 -9.77
C LEU A 77 10.33 9.84 -10.60
N GLY A 78 9.26 9.90 -11.39
CA GLY A 78 8.76 8.76 -12.14
C GLY A 78 8.13 7.66 -11.28
N VAL A 79 7.72 7.99 -10.06
CA VAL A 79 7.18 7.03 -9.09
C VAL A 79 5.67 6.91 -9.22
N ARG A 80 5.17 5.68 -9.35
CA ARG A 80 3.76 5.37 -9.33
C ARG A 80 3.28 5.13 -7.91
N VAL A 81 2.15 5.73 -7.53
CA VAL A 81 1.50 5.51 -6.24
C VAL A 81 0.20 4.74 -6.43
N PHE A 82 0.04 3.63 -5.72
CA PHE A 82 -1.20 2.86 -5.61
C PHE A 82 -1.68 2.81 -4.17
N GLY A 83 -2.90 3.25 -3.94
CA GLY A 83 -3.60 3.00 -2.68
C GLY A 83 -4.48 1.75 -2.82
N ILE A 84 -4.42 0.85 -1.85
CA ILE A 84 -5.16 -0.42 -1.88
C ILE A 84 -6.01 -0.57 -0.62
N SER A 85 -7.29 -0.83 -0.80
CA SER A 85 -8.20 -1.19 0.28
C SER A 85 -9.21 -2.26 -0.18
N TYR A 86 -10.07 -2.69 0.73
CA TYR A 86 -11.16 -3.64 0.41
C TYR A 86 -12.38 -2.96 -0.21
N ASP A 87 -12.37 -1.64 -0.30
CA ASP A 87 -13.47 -0.87 -0.88
C ASP A 87 -13.69 -1.18 -2.36
N SER A 88 -14.93 -1.00 -2.81
CA SER A 88 -15.31 -1.23 -4.21
C SER A 88 -14.80 -0.11 -5.14
N PRO A 89 -14.71 -0.38 -6.45
CA PRO A 89 -14.42 0.67 -7.44
C PRO A 89 -15.35 1.87 -7.34
N LYS A 90 -16.63 1.65 -7.04
CA LYS A 90 -17.61 2.72 -6.84
C LYS A 90 -17.30 3.59 -5.62
N SER A 91 -16.85 2.98 -4.52
CA SER A 91 -16.41 3.71 -3.33
C SER A 91 -15.17 4.56 -3.64
N HIS A 92 -14.16 3.96 -4.26
CA HIS A 92 -12.94 4.65 -4.70
C HIS A 92 -13.24 5.84 -5.61
N ARG A 93 -14.16 5.69 -6.54
CA ARG A 93 -14.57 6.78 -7.44
C ARG A 93 -15.13 7.97 -6.66
N ARG A 94 -15.99 7.72 -5.66
CA ARG A 94 -16.52 8.77 -4.79
C ARG A 94 -15.43 9.44 -3.96
N PHE A 95 -14.54 8.64 -3.38
CA PHE A 95 -13.44 9.13 -2.55
C PHE A 95 -12.48 10.00 -3.37
N LYS A 96 -12.06 9.53 -4.53
CA LYS A 96 -11.22 10.30 -5.46
C LYS A 96 -11.86 11.62 -5.87
N SER A 97 -13.13 11.58 -6.26
CA SER A 97 -13.87 12.78 -6.69
C SER A 97 -14.04 13.79 -5.56
N LYS A 98 -14.31 13.32 -4.35
CA LYS A 98 -14.53 14.18 -3.19
C LYS A 98 -13.29 14.99 -2.78
N TYR A 99 -12.11 14.40 -2.92
CA TYR A 99 -10.84 14.99 -2.46
C TYR A 99 -9.83 15.27 -3.57
N ASP A 100 -10.24 15.17 -4.83
CA ASP A 100 -9.37 15.40 -6.01
C ASP A 100 -8.09 14.57 -5.97
N ILE A 101 -8.22 13.28 -5.63
CA ILE A 101 -7.08 12.36 -5.54
C ILE A 101 -6.60 12.00 -6.95
N PRO A 102 -5.34 12.34 -7.35
CA PRO A 102 -4.87 12.18 -8.72
C PRO A 102 -4.29 10.80 -9.03
N PHE A 103 -3.92 10.03 -8.02
CA PHE A 103 -3.32 8.71 -8.20
C PHE A 103 -4.38 7.60 -8.15
N THR A 104 -3.95 6.38 -8.49
CA THR A 104 -4.83 5.22 -8.64
C THR A 104 -5.17 4.57 -7.30
N LEU A 105 -6.45 4.31 -7.08
CA LEU A 105 -6.95 3.48 -5.97
C LEU A 105 -7.40 2.12 -6.52
N LEU A 106 -6.95 1.04 -5.89
CA LEU A 106 -7.20 -0.33 -6.31
C LEU A 106 -8.07 -1.08 -5.31
N SER A 107 -9.01 -1.87 -5.83
CA SER A 107 -9.96 -2.64 -5.03
C SER A 107 -9.48 -4.07 -4.82
N ASP A 108 -9.14 -4.42 -3.57
CA ASP A 108 -8.80 -5.78 -3.14
C ASP A 108 -9.96 -6.40 -2.33
N SER A 109 -11.14 -6.48 -2.95
CA SER A 109 -12.38 -6.88 -2.28
C SER A 109 -12.35 -8.32 -1.75
N ASP A 110 -11.57 -9.21 -2.35
CA ASP A 110 -11.38 -10.60 -1.90
C ASP A 110 -10.20 -10.77 -0.92
N LYS A 111 -9.50 -9.67 -0.59
CA LYS A 111 -8.37 -9.62 0.35
C LYS A 111 -7.14 -10.43 -0.08
N THR A 112 -7.08 -10.90 -1.31
CA THR A 112 -6.01 -11.78 -1.80
C THR A 112 -4.67 -11.08 -1.81
N VAL A 113 -4.62 -9.83 -2.28
CA VAL A 113 -3.38 -9.04 -2.37
C VAL A 113 -2.91 -8.62 -0.97
N ALA A 114 -3.81 -8.13 -0.12
CA ALA A 114 -3.48 -7.82 1.26
C ALA A 114 -2.89 -9.04 1.99
N LYS A 115 -3.44 -10.24 1.77
CA LYS A 115 -2.89 -11.48 2.34
C LYS A 115 -1.47 -11.78 1.83
N SER A 116 -1.22 -11.64 0.54
CA SER A 116 0.11 -11.90 -0.05
C SER A 116 1.18 -10.93 0.47
N TYR A 117 0.79 -9.71 0.82
CA TYR A 117 1.68 -8.69 1.41
C TYR A 117 1.74 -8.73 2.95
N GLY A 118 1.01 -9.62 3.61
CA GLY A 118 0.92 -9.65 5.06
C GLY A 118 0.14 -8.48 5.68
N ALA A 119 -0.54 -7.70 4.84
CA ALA A 119 -1.30 -6.52 5.23
C ALA A 119 -2.77 -6.81 5.56
N ALA A 120 -3.21 -8.08 5.46
CA ALA A 120 -4.60 -8.42 5.70
C ALA A 120 -5.00 -8.23 7.16
N GLY A 121 -6.08 -7.50 7.38
CA GLY A 121 -6.83 -7.47 8.62
C GLY A 121 -8.18 -8.18 8.43
N LEU A 122 -8.86 -8.49 9.55
CA LEU A 122 -10.13 -9.22 9.53
C LEU A 122 -11.23 -8.42 8.80
N ILE A 123 -11.38 -7.14 9.12
CA ILE A 123 -12.41 -6.24 8.57
C ILE A 123 -11.79 -5.25 7.59
N PHE A 124 -10.61 -4.74 7.91
CA PHE A 124 -9.88 -3.76 7.11
C PHE A 124 -8.43 -4.18 6.91
N PRO A 125 -7.77 -3.76 5.83
CA PRO A 125 -6.32 -3.88 5.72
C PRO A 125 -5.63 -3.14 6.87
N LYS A 126 -4.44 -3.62 7.22
CA LYS A 126 -3.51 -2.86 8.06
C LYS A 126 -3.00 -1.66 7.28
N ARG A 127 -2.68 -0.57 7.99
CA ARG A 127 -2.01 0.58 7.38
C ARG A 127 -0.52 0.29 7.27
N VAL A 128 -0.08 -0.04 6.06
CA VAL A 128 1.32 -0.38 5.77
C VAL A 128 1.65 0.04 4.35
N THR A 129 2.89 0.49 4.14
CA THR A 129 3.37 0.90 2.83
C THR A 129 4.62 0.14 2.45
N PHE A 130 4.67 -0.27 1.18
CA PHE A 130 5.80 -0.92 0.54
C PHE A 130 6.33 0.00 -0.56
N ILE A 131 7.64 0.19 -0.59
CA ILE A 131 8.31 0.77 -1.74
C ILE A 131 8.95 -0.37 -2.52
N ILE A 132 8.62 -0.44 -3.81
CA ILE A 132 9.08 -1.47 -4.73
C ILE A 132 10.01 -0.80 -5.73
N ASP A 133 11.18 -1.37 -5.94
CA ASP A 133 12.17 -0.82 -6.86
C ASP A 133 11.89 -1.17 -8.33
N GLU A 134 12.74 -0.69 -9.22
CA GLU A 134 12.63 -0.85 -10.67
C GLU A 134 12.67 -2.32 -11.11
N GLU A 135 13.22 -3.20 -10.28
CA GLU A 135 13.36 -4.64 -10.54
C GLU A 135 12.24 -5.47 -9.90
N GLY A 136 11.28 -4.83 -9.22
CA GLY A 136 10.19 -5.51 -8.53
C GLY A 136 10.57 -6.06 -7.17
N LYS A 137 11.65 -5.56 -6.57
CA LYS A 137 12.07 -5.91 -5.21
C LYS A 137 11.54 -4.89 -4.21
N ILE A 138 11.23 -5.35 -3.01
CA ILE A 138 10.90 -4.46 -1.90
C ILE A 138 12.16 -3.72 -1.46
N SER A 139 12.10 -2.38 -1.47
CA SER A 139 13.17 -1.51 -0.99
C SER A 139 12.97 -1.09 0.45
N LYS A 140 11.73 -0.88 0.85
CA LYS A 140 11.35 -0.39 2.18
C LYS A 140 9.95 -0.85 2.55
N VAL A 141 9.76 -1.11 3.85
CA VAL A 141 8.45 -1.40 4.44
C VAL A 141 8.21 -0.42 5.58
N TYR A 142 7.05 0.25 5.58
CA TYR A 142 6.60 1.12 6.67
C TYR A 142 5.40 0.48 7.35
N GLU A 143 5.62 -0.13 8.50
CA GLU A 143 4.57 -0.72 9.33
C GLU A 143 3.90 0.29 10.28
N LYS A 144 4.60 1.40 10.56
CA LYS A 144 4.09 2.52 11.36
C LYS A 144 4.04 3.76 10.47
N VAL A 145 2.84 4.28 10.28
CA VAL A 145 2.58 5.38 9.35
C VAL A 145 1.99 6.56 10.10
N SER A 146 2.67 7.70 10.02
CA SER A 146 2.10 9.01 10.39
C SER A 146 1.41 9.60 9.16
N VAL A 147 0.08 9.60 9.15
CA VAL A 147 -0.72 9.92 7.95
C VAL A 147 -0.47 11.32 7.36
N THR A 148 0.04 12.25 8.16
CA THR A 148 0.31 13.63 7.71
C THR A 148 1.72 13.86 7.16
N THR A 149 2.69 13.01 7.51
CA THR A 149 4.10 13.15 7.12
C THR A 149 4.61 12.04 6.23
N HIS A 150 3.82 10.98 6.05
CA HIS A 150 4.25 9.75 5.42
C HIS A 150 4.70 9.93 3.97
N SER A 151 3.97 10.73 3.17
CA SER A 151 4.36 11.02 1.78
C SER A 151 5.74 11.67 1.70
N ARG A 152 6.08 12.58 2.62
CA ARG A 152 7.40 13.20 2.70
C ARG A 152 8.49 12.24 3.10
N GLU A 153 8.25 11.37 4.06
CA GLU A 153 9.20 10.32 4.45
C GLU A 153 9.56 9.42 3.26
N ILE A 154 8.57 9.06 2.46
CA ILE A 154 8.78 8.26 1.24
C ILE A 154 9.59 9.04 0.21
N LEU A 155 9.25 10.31 -0.04
CA LEU A 155 10.00 11.16 -0.98
C LEU A 155 11.46 11.34 -0.56
N ASP A 156 11.72 11.57 0.73
CA ASP A 156 13.07 11.66 1.27
C ASP A 156 13.86 10.37 1.05
N PHE A 157 13.25 9.22 1.30
CA PHE A 157 13.87 7.92 1.04
C PHE A 157 14.18 7.72 -0.46
N LEU A 158 13.27 8.07 -1.35
CA LEU A 158 13.45 7.93 -2.80
C LEU A 158 14.49 8.91 -3.34
N GLY A 159 14.51 10.14 -2.84
CA GLY A 159 15.50 11.16 -3.22
C GLY A 159 16.93 10.75 -2.84
N THR A 160 17.12 10.25 -1.62
CA THR A 160 18.43 9.75 -1.16
C THR A 160 18.93 8.58 -2.02
N ARG A 161 18.04 7.70 -2.46
CA ARG A 161 18.41 6.59 -3.37
C ARG A 161 18.90 7.10 -4.72
N THR A 162 18.24 8.10 -5.28
CA THR A 162 18.63 8.68 -6.57
C THR A 162 20.03 9.27 -6.50
N GLU A 163 20.35 9.99 -5.41
CA GLU A 163 21.68 10.57 -5.21
C GLU A 163 22.80 9.53 -5.05
N LEU A 164 22.47 8.29 -4.62
CA LEU A 164 23.45 7.21 -4.47
C LEU A 164 23.72 6.44 -5.77
N LEU A 165 22.89 6.64 -6.80
CA LEU A 165 22.98 5.94 -8.09
C LEU A 165 23.63 6.81 -9.18
N ASP A 166 23.83 8.11 -8.93
CA ASP A 166 24.54 9.07 -9.76
C ASP A 166 26.03 9.15 -9.34
#